data_08408bc82d9bf202d26a3ad1ca78e17a
#
_entry.id   08408bc82d9bf202d26a3ad1ca78e17a
#
_cell.length_a   1.000
_cell.length_b   1.000
_cell.length_c   1.000
_cell.angle_alpha   90.00
_cell.angle_beta   90.00
_cell.angle_gamma   90.00
#
_symmetry.space_group_name_H-M   'P 1'
#
loop_
_entity.id
_entity.type
_entity.pdbx_description
1 polymer ?
#
loop_
_entity_poly.entity_id
_entity_poly.type
_entity_poly.pdbx_seq_one_letter_code
_entity_poly.pdbx_strand_id
1 'polypeptide(L)'
;MLTELIQAATIIDSVVSERMKVYEASFKFEVKNAPEYGYFLDIINSVSQRDKIKIVLQDETEQVYDFSLGNEEDYKGFINDTLEDEIINVKVKIDKEVVNNHFSIYAFDEFVKDILPLSLEEVMIAFSNLLKQSSNYLVFDVYSPVAMFATKTMFFVPNGNGMVNTEFNRKRRMEECREVSYFYNFDIFEVLPDDFKITIDYENNPLREVFQKIMVLLSISFIATSSTISNSQLKGIINGQRTMEYCCNISELPDNKILYSIYNWIYTDGNPIDKAIIVRNVISLHCKYVSITEIDEKVMASIQSNYNLYLKENVKAYLELKNKVAEFISDTVSRTGEYATGLLDKFKSNIIAIFGFLFTVILANIVSNQPLDNLFTKEITIIVECVLLGSFVYLIICYCQSRYEIKKVWDSYEQLKLNYKDILTDEDLSEIFGNDEMLEKMKSSIRKSEKIYLSLWIIFLLGSIIVVESLSVCPVYPNILKTLEYISELALRFSIKK
;
A
#
# COMPACT_ATOMS: atom_id res chain seq x y z
N MET A 1 34.16 -28.04 21.41
CA MET A 1 34.42 -27.82 22.85
C MET A 1 33.62 -28.79 23.72
N LEU A 2 32.28 -28.76 23.83
CA LEU A 2 31.51 -29.73 24.66
C LEU A 2 31.72 -31.16 24.19
N THR A 3 31.63 -31.44 22.89
CA THR A 3 31.86 -32.75 22.30
C THR A 3 33.29 -33.24 22.52
N GLU A 4 34.29 -32.37 22.47
CA GLU A 4 35.72 -32.70 22.73
C GLU A 4 35.92 -33.01 24.20
N LEU A 5 35.24 -32.32 25.14
CA LEU A 5 35.28 -32.66 26.56
C LEU A 5 34.73 -34.09 26.79
N ILE A 6 33.60 -34.41 26.17
CA ILE A 6 32.95 -35.71 26.29
C ILE A 6 33.75 -36.84 25.62
N GLN A 7 34.64 -36.51 24.67
CA GLN A 7 35.54 -37.47 23.98
C GLN A 7 36.94 -37.54 24.58
N ALA A 8 37.16 -37.06 25.80
CA ALA A 8 38.47 -37.04 26.45
C ALA A 8 39.07 -38.44 26.61
N ALA A 9 40.40 -38.55 26.70
CA ALA A 9 41.15 -39.81 26.65
C ALA A 9 40.84 -40.81 27.81
N THR A 10 40.20 -40.35 28.88
CA THR A 10 39.79 -41.20 30.03
C THR A 10 38.44 -41.88 29.84
N ILE A 11 37.75 -41.62 28.71
CA ILE A 11 36.42 -42.12 28.44
C ILE A 11 36.51 -43.36 27.55
N ILE A 12 35.81 -44.43 27.99
CA ILE A 12 35.86 -45.74 27.32
C ILE A 12 34.94 -45.76 26.08
N ASP A 13 33.78 -45.14 26.17
CA ASP A 13 32.78 -45.16 25.12
C ASP A 13 31.95 -43.89 25.23
N SER A 14 31.65 -43.24 24.10
CA SER A 14 30.81 -42.04 24.09
C SER A 14 29.83 -42.07 22.93
N VAL A 15 28.59 -41.76 23.21
CA VAL A 15 27.52 -41.57 22.23
C VAL A 15 26.92 -40.18 22.41
N VAL A 16 26.84 -39.48 21.31
CA VAL A 16 26.25 -38.11 21.28
C VAL A 16 25.10 -38.10 20.29
N SER A 17 24.00 -37.48 20.66
CA SER A 17 22.88 -37.21 19.76
C SER A 17 22.37 -35.81 20.00
N GLU A 18 22.00 -35.11 18.95
CA GLU A 18 21.42 -33.80 19.03
C GLU A 18 20.14 -33.69 18.20
N ARG A 19 19.02 -33.55 18.89
CA ARG A 19 17.72 -33.29 18.28
C ARG A 19 17.40 -31.78 18.33
N MET A 20 16.32 -31.41 17.69
CA MET A 20 15.91 -30.00 17.65
C MET A 20 15.90 -29.33 19.04
N LYS A 21 15.30 -29.93 20.05
CA LYS A 21 15.14 -29.31 21.40
C LYS A 21 16.03 -29.89 22.49
N VAL A 22 16.71 -30.97 22.23
CA VAL A 22 17.46 -31.69 23.24
C VAL A 22 18.81 -32.14 22.70
N TYR A 23 19.86 -31.91 23.47
CA TYR A 23 21.15 -32.57 23.29
C TYR A 23 21.31 -33.64 24.33
N GLU A 24 21.71 -34.84 23.95
CA GLU A 24 21.97 -35.95 24.84
C GLU A 24 23.35 -36.54 24.54
N ALA A 25 24.10 -36.79 25.59
CA ALA A 25 25.36 -37.50 25.49
C ALA A 25 25.43 -38.51 26.61
N SER A 26 26.00 -39.69 26.32
CA SER A 26 26.35 -40.68 27.30
C SER A 26 27.78 -41.14 27.09
N PHE A 27 28.51 -41.31 28.17
CA PHE A 27 29.87 -41.83 28.16
C PHE A 27 30.14 -42.63 29.42
N LYS A 28 31.22 -43.42 29.39
CA LYS A 28 31.57 -44.34 30.47
C LYS A 28 33.03 -44.11 30.86
N PHE A 29 33.32 -44.27 32.13
CA PHE A 29 34.67 -44.32 32.63
C PHE A 29 34.81 -45.36 33.77
N GLU A 30 36.04 -45.89 33.94
CA GLU A 30 36.37 -46.76 35.08
C GLU A 30 36.59 -45.87 36.33
N VAL A 31 36.18 -46.30 37.50
CA VAL A 31 36.30 -45.53 38.77
C VAL A 31 37.78 -45.17 39.06
N LYS A 32 38.73 -46.06 38.78
CA LYS A 32 40.17 -45.76 38.92
C LYS A 32 40.69 -44.60 38.05
N ASN A 33 39.98 -44.27 36.98
CA ASN A 33 40.28 -43.21 36.03
C ASN A 33 39.20 -42.07 36.12
N ALA A 34 38.46 -41.98 37.26
CA ALA A 34 37.38 -41.05 37.42
C ALA A 34 37.84 -39.60 37.18
N PRO A 35 37.16 -38.82 36.33
CA PRO A 35 37.46 -37.40 36.14
C PRO A 35 37.32 -36.64 37.46
N GLU A 36 38.12 -35.59 37.62
CA GLU A 36 37.93 -34.64 38.76
C GLU A 36 36.55 -33.95 38.69
N TYR A 37 36.04 -33.50 39.81
CA TYR A 37 34.79 -32.76 39.91
C TYR A 37 34.81 -31.53 38.96
N GLY A 38 35.97 -30.88 38.85
CA GLY A 38 36.20 -29.74 37.95
C GLY A 38 35.91 -30.06 36.47
N TYR A 39 36.11 -31.26 36.02
CA TYR A 39 35.81 -31.68 34.64
C TYR A 39 34.29 -31.55 34.33
N PHE A 40 33.43 -31.95 35.24
CA PHE A 40 32.00 -31.80 35.08
C PHE A 40 31.53 -30.34 35.20
N LEU A 41 32.20 -29.54 36.01
CA LEU A 41 31.99 -28.07 36.03
C LEU A 41 32.37 -27.45 34.69
N ASP A 42 33.44 -27.90 34.03
CA ASP A 42 33.81 -27.40 32.70
C ASP A 42 32.76 -27.78 31.67
N ILE A 43 32.16 -28.97 31.75
CA ILE A 43 31.01 -29.34 30.91
C ILE A 43 29.86 -28.39 31.17
N ILE A 44 29.47 -28.13 32.42
CA ILE A 44 28.39 -27.23 32.79
C ILE A 44 28.68 -25.79 32.26
N ASN A 45 29.90 -25.31 32.47
CA ASN A 45 30.30 -23.98 32.05
C ASN A 45 30.39 -23.81 30.52
N SER A 46 30.54 -24.92 29.78
CA SER A 46 30.53 -24.90 28.32
C SER A 46 29.14 -24.78 27.71
N VAL A 47 28.10 -24.95 28.50
CA VAL A 47 26.69 -24.85 28.09
C VAL A 47 26.21 -23.41 28.20
N SER A 48 25.42 -22.95 27.27
CA SER A 48 24.79 -21.63 27.31
C SER A 48 23.90 -21.47 28.54
N GLN A 49 23.97 -20.32 29.22
CA GLN A 49 23.15 -20.01 30.40
C GLN A 49 21.64 -20.04 30.15
N ARG A 50 21.20 -19.99 28.90
CA ARG A 50 19.76 -20.09 28.53
C ARG A 50 19.25 -21.52 28.53
N ASP A 51 20.16 -22.52 28.42
CA ASP A 51 19.80 -23.93 28.31
C ASP A 51 19.91 -24.61 29.67
N LYS A 52 19.10 -25.65 29.87
CA LYS A 52 19.08 -26.39 31.13
C LYS A 52 19.84 -27.67 31.00
N ILE A 53 20.99 -27.76 31.68
CA ILE A 53 21.81 -28.97 31.70
C ILE A 53 21.47 -29.82 32.91
N LYS A 54 21.45 -31.13 32.69
CA LYS A 54 21.38 -32.18 33.75
C LYS A 54 22.47 -33.22 33.49
N ILE A 55 23.28 -33.49 34.49
CA ILE A 55 24.33 -34.53 34.45
C ILE A 55 24.02 -35.56 35.54
N VAL A 56 23.93 -36.82 35.14
CA VAL A 56 23.61 -37.92 36.02
C VAL A 56 24.67 -39.03 35.83
N LEU A 57 25.30 -39.44 36.93
CA LEU A 57 26.22 -40.58 36.99
C LEU A 57 25.48 -41.77 37.57
N GLN A 58 25.71 -42.95 37.03
CA GLN A 58 25.10 -44.20 37.49
C GLN A 58 26.14 -45.30 37.52
N ASP A 59 26.32 -45.97 38.66
CA ASP A 59 27.18 -47.14 38.82
C ASP A 59 26.47 -48.43 38.35
N GLU A 60 27.18 -49.57 38.45
CA GLU A 60 26.63 -50.89 38.09
C GLU A 60 25.57 -51.39 39.06
N THR A 61 25.51 -50.83 40.26
CA THR A 61 24.52 -51.19 41.30
C THR A 61 23.24 -50.31 41.22
N GLU A 62 23.12 -49.47 40.18
CA GLU A 62 22.04 -48.53 39.98
C GLU A 62 22.03 -47.32 40.96
N GLN A 63 23.09 -47.11 41.76
CA GLN A 63 23.22 -45.86 42.50
C GLN A 63 23.43 -44.69 41.54
N VAL A 64 22.78 -43.54 41.90
CA VAL A 64 22.75 -42.37 41.06
C VAL A 64 23.29 -41.15 41.80
N TYR A 65 24.22 -40.43 41.16
CA TYR A 65 24.63 -39.10 41.55
C TYR A 65 24.16 -38.08 40.54
N ASP A 66 23.42 -37.04 41.00
CA ASP A 66 22.91 -35.96 40.15
C ASP A 66 23.62 -34.65 40.48
N PHE A 67 24.38 -34.13 39.53
CA PHE A 67 25.15 -32.88 39.67
C PHE A 67 24.27 -31.65 39.96
N SER A 68 22.98 -31.68 39.64
CA SER A 68 22.05 -30.59 39.95
C SER A 68 21.68 -30.51 41.43
N LEU A 69 21.91 -31.55 42.18
CA LEU A 69 21.49 -31.72 43.57
C LEU A 69 22.66 -31.92 44.54
N GLY A 70 23.85 -32.40 44.05
CA GLY A 70 25.00 -32.76 44.85
C GLY A 70 26.14 -31.72 44.75
N ASN A 71 27.09 -31.81 45.68
CA ASN A 71 28.31 -30.98 45.73
C ASN A 71 29.55 -31.84 45.55
N GLU A 72 30.75 -31.22 45.65
CA GLU A 72 32.02 -31.94 45.45
C GLU A 72 32.27 -33.05 46.47
N GLU A 73 31.83 -32.83 47.73
CA GLU A 73 31.99 -33.86 48.75
C GLU A 73 31.09 -35.07 48.50
N ASP A 74 29.84 -34.81 48.06
CA ASP A 74 28.91 -35.89 47.63
C ASP A 74 29.44 -36.65 46.42
N TYR A 75 30.04 -35.98 45.48
CA TYR A 75 30.71 -36.61 44.31
C TYR A 75 31.85 -37.52 44.75
N LYS A 76 32.73 -37.01 45.61
CA LYS A 76 33.85 -37.80 46.17
C LYS A 76 33.35 -39.00 46.98
N GLY A 77 32.29 -38.81 47.75
CA GLY A 77 31.60 -39.89 48.46
C GLY A 77 31.13 -41.00 47.48
N PHE A 78 30.38 -40.56 46.45
CA PHE A 78 29.85 -41.48 45.42
C PHE A 78 30.98 -42.30 44.73
N ILE A 79 32.08 -41.66 44.35
CA ILE A 79 33.23 -42.34 43.73
C ILE A 79 33.92 -43.28 44.71
N ASN A 80 34.11 -42.89 46.00
CA ASN A 80 34.79 -43.72 47.00
C ASN A 80 33.93 -44.93 47.43
N ASP A 81 32.61 -44.83 47.39
CA ASP A 81 31.68 -45.92 47.71
C ASP A 81 31.54 -46.96 46.58
N THR A 82 31.99 -46.63 45.36
CA THR A 82 31.98 -47.50 44.19
C THR A 82 33.33 -48.23 44.08
N LEU A 83 33.32 -49.52 43.68
CA LEU A 83 34.54 -50.33 43.54
C LEU A 83 35.47 -49.81 42.40
N GLU A 84 36.76 -49.88 42.58
CA GLU A 84 37.74 -49.33 41.63
C GLU A 84 37.64 -49.89 40.20
N ASP A 85 37.22 -51.15 40.05
CA ASP A 85 37.07 -51.84 38.78
C ASP A 85 35.66 -51.66 38.13
N GLU A 86 34.74 -50.99 38.80
CA GLU A 86 33.39 -50.72 38.26
C GLU A 86 33.42 -49.63 37.20
N ILE A 87 32.41 -49.68 36.32
CA ILE A 87 32.19 -48.73 35.25
C ILE A 87 31.06 -47.78 35.61
N ILE A 88 31.30 -46.49 35.66
CA ILE A 88 30.29 -45.46 35.83
C ILE A 88 29.78 -44.99 34.45
N ASN A 89 28.47 -45.02 34.31
CA ASN A 89 27.79 -44.48 33.13
C ASN A 89 27.32 -43.03 33.40
N VAL A 90 27.75 -42.09 32.59
CA VAL A 90 27.37 -40.67 32.65
C VAL A 90 26.34 -40.36 31.58
N LYS A 91 25.25 -39.74 31.99
CA LYS A 91 24.26 -39.20 31.07
C LYS A 91 24.21 -37.67 31.20
N VAL A 92 24.46 -36.98 30.11
CA VAL A 92 24.35 -35.54 29.99
C VAL A 92 23.12 -35.25 29.15
N LYS A 93 22.20 -34.43 29.63
CA LYS A 93 21.03 -33.96 28.91
C LYS A 93 20.97 -32.47 29.00
N ILE A 94 20.79 -31.81 27.83
CA ILE A 94 20.62 -30.36 27.75
C ILE A 94 19.28 -30.10 27.05
N ASP A 95 18.36 -29.49 27.76
CA ASP A 95 17.10 -29.00 27.22
C ASP A 95 17.31 -27.58 26.70
N LYS A 96 17.08 -27.37 25.37
CA LYS A 96 17.38 -26.13 24.64
C LYS A 96 16.13 -25.26 24.53
N GLU A 97 16.30 -23.96 24.77
CA GLU A 97 15.21 -22.97 24.67
C GLU A 97 15.60 -21.81 23.74
N VAL A 98 14.61 -21.23 23.05
CA VAL A 98 14.81 -19.98 22.30
C VAL A 98 14.71 -18.80 23.27
N VAL A 99 15.77 -18.05 23.42
CA VAL A 99 15.80 -16.83 24.26
C VAL A 99 16.41 -15.68 23.50
N ASN A 100 15.74 -14.55 23.43
CA ASN A 100 16.18 -13.34 22.71
C ASN A 100 16.58 -13.61 21.25
N ASN A 101 15.84 -14.44 20.52
CA ASN A 101 16.09 -14.88 19.16
C ASN A 101 17.36 -15.77 18.99
N HIS A 102 17.90 -16.32 20.05
CA HIS A 102 19.06 -17.20 20.01
C HIS A 102 18.66 -18.63 20.40
N PHE A 103 19.29 -19.59 19.75
CA PHE A 103 19.10 -21.03 19.97
C PHE A 103 20.42 -21.77 19.83
N SER A 104 20.70 -22.76 20.70
CA SER A 104 21.98 -23.46 20.75
C SER A 104 22.02 -24.70 19.87
N ILE A 105 23.16 -24.94 19.23
CA ILE A 105 23.53 -26.21 18.59
C ILE A 105 24.93 -26.59 19.11
N TYR A 106 25.00 -27.68 19.86
CA TYR A 106 26.24 -28.16 20.51
C TYR A 106 27.05 -29.09 19.62
N ALA A 107 26.39 -29.96 18.83
CA ALA A 107 27.01 -30.90 17.89
C ALA A 107 26.33 -30.81 16.52
N PHE A 108 26.81 -29.93 15.64
CA PHE A 108 26.15 -29.63 14.36
C PHE A 108 26.01 -30.88 13.47
N ASP A 109 26.99 -31.77 13.44
CA ASP A 109 26.92 -33.00 12.64
C ASP A 109 25.79 -33.94 13.12
N GLU A 110 25.60 -34.06 14.44
CA GLU A 110 24.51 -34.88 15.00
C GLU A 110 23.16 -34.22 14.78
N PHE A 111 23.10 -32.87 14.88
CA PHE A 111 21.90 -32.09 14.54
C PHE A 111 21.48 -32.30 13.07
N VAL A 112 22.44 -32.29 12.15
CA VAL A 112 22.23 -32.60 10.73
C VAL A 112 21.74 -34.02 10.52
N LYS A 113 22.36 -35.01 11.22
CA LYS A 113 21.94 -36.42 11.15
C LYS A 113 20.49 -36.64 11.62
N ASP A 114 20.00 -35.83 12.55
CA ASP A 114 18.60 -35.86 13.01
C ASP A 114 17.65 -35.26 11.98
N ILE A 115 18.09 -34.21 11.24
CA ILE A 115 17.25 -33.50 10.27
C ILE A 115 17.15 -34.20 8.91
N LEU A 116 18.27 -34.72 8.38
CA LEU A 116 18.32 -35.27 7.02
C LEU A 116 17.34 -36.43 6.75
N PRO A 117 17.04 -37.34 7.70
CA PRO A 117 16.06 -38.41 7.51
C PRO A 117 14.60 -37.96 7.55
N LEU A 118 14.33 -36.74 8.02
CA LEU A 118 12.97 -36.22 8.16
C LEU A 118 12.37 -35.87 6.77
N SER A 119 11.05 -35.99 6.66
CA SER A 119 10.33 -35.46 5.52
C SER A 119 10.42 -33.93 5.48
N LEU A 120 10.23 -33.31 4.30
CA LEU A 120 10.25 -31.85 4.18
C LEU A 120 9.18 -31.20 5.06
N GLU A 121 8.01 -31.84 5.24
CA GLU A 121 6.95 -31.39 6.14
C GLU A 121 7.43 -31.36 7.60
N GLU A 122 8.10 -32.44 8.07
CA GLU A 122 8.63 -32.50 9.44
C GLU A 122 9.72 -31.45 9.66
N VAL A 123 10.60 -31.23 8.69
CA VAL A 123 11.62 -30.17 8.74
C VAL A 123 10.97 -28.79 8.84
N MET A 124 9.96 -28.51 8.01
CA MET A 124 9.22 -27.24 8.09
C MET A 124 8.57 -27.02 9.45
N ILE A 125 7.96 -28.06 10.03
CA ILE A 125 7.34 -28.00 11.37
C ILE A 125 8.42 -27.75 12.44
N ALA A 126 9.55 -28.42 12.35
CA ALA A 126 10.64 -28.30 13.31
C ALA A 126 11.19 -26.87 13.36
N PHE A 127 11.50 -26.28 12.21
CA PHE A 127 11.96 -24.87 12.13
C PHE A 127 10.85 -23.87 12.44
N SER A 128 9.61 -24.11 12.03
CA SER A 128 8.47 -23.28 12.37
C SER A 128 8.32 -23.13 13.90
N ASN A 129 8.43 -24.22 14.62
CA ASN A 129 8.30 -24.21 16.09
C ASN A 129 9.36 -23.37 16.80
N LEU A 130 10.56 -23.20 16.20
CA LEU A 130 11.59 -22.30 16.69
C LEU A 130 11.32 -20.85 16.26
N LEU A 131 10.98 -20.65 14.98
CA LEU A 131 10.71 -19.31 14.41
C LEU A 131 9.50 -18.63 15.04
N LYS A 132 8.49 -19.39 15.50
CA LYS A 132 7.34 -18.86 16.26
C LYS A 132 7.72 -18.22 17.59
N GLN A 133 8.84 -18.66 18.19
CA GLN A 133 9.36 -18.16 19.46
C GLN A 133 10.30 -16.97 19.27
N SER A 134 10.65 -16.64 18.01
CA SER A 134 11.48 -15.49 17.64
C SER A 134 10.63 -14.35 17.08
N SER A 135 11.18 -13.13 17.02
CA SER A 135 10.46 -11.98 16.48
C SER A 135 10.47 -11.95 14.94
N ASN A 136 11.63 -11.73 14.34
CA ASN A 136 11.81 -11.58 12.89
C ASN A 136 12.88 -12.52 12.32
N TYR A 137 13.78 -12.97 13.16
CA TYR A 137 14.92 -13.81 12.79
C TYR A 137 15.31 -14.69 13.97
N LEU A 138 16.07 -15.75 13.66
CA LEU A 138 16.60 -16.70 14.63
C LEU A 138 18.09 -16.88 14.41
N VAL A 139 18.88 -16.82 15.47
CA VAL A 139 20.31 -17.09 15.48
C VAL A 139 20.56 -18.44 16.11
N PHE A 140 21.15 -19.33 15.36
CA PHE A 140 21.67 -20.59 15.86
C PHE A 140 23.13 -20.41 16.28
N ASP A 141 23.37 -20.41 17.59
CA ASP A 141 24.73 -20.35 18.16
C ASP A 141 25.33 -21.77 18.11
N VAL A 142 26.21 -21.99 17.15
CA VAL A 142 26.81 -23.30 16.90
C VAL A 142 28.12 -23.45 17.67
N TYR A 143 28.15 -24.34 18.64
CA TYR A 143 29.31 -24.56 19.52
C TYR A 143 30.31 -25.60 19.00
N SER A 144 29.98 -26.30 17.92
CA SER A 144 30.87 -27.19 17.19
C SER A 144 31.52 -26.43 16.01
N PRO A 145 32.67 -26.93 15.51
CA PRO A 145 33.35 -26.32 14.37
C PRO A 145 32.50 -26.39 13.10
N VAL A 146 32.00 -25.26 12.63
CA VAL A 146 31.25 -25.14 11.39
C VAL A 146 31.53 -23.76 10.78
N ALA A 147 31.50 -23.65 9.45
CA ALA A 147 31.55 -22.35 8.79
C ALA A 147 30.17 -21.65 8.90
N MET A 148 30.18 -20.34 9.03
CA MET A 148 28.98 -19.55 9.07
C MET A 148 28.16 -19.75 7.80
N PHE A 149 26.86 -19.98 7.93
CA PHE A 149 25.92 -19.87 6.83
C PHE A 149 24.62 -19.21 7.31
N ALA A 150 23.85 -18.63 6.39
CA ALA A 150 22.65 -17.92 6.75
C ALA A 150 21.61 -17.98 5.63
N THR A 151 20.36 -17.88 6.05
CA THR A 151 19.24 -17.52 5.20
C THR A 151 18.88 -16.05 5.40
N LYS A 152 17.72 -15.57 4.91
CA LYS A 152 17.25 -14.22 5.22
C LYS A 152 16.79 -14.03 6.67
N THR A 153 16.41 -15.12 7.35
CA THR A 153 15.82 -15.10 8.69
C THR A 153 16.50 -16.01 9.69
N MET A 154 17.30 -16.95 9.25
CA MET A 154 18.03 -17.91 10.10
C MET A 154 19.53 -17.76 9.90
N PHE A 155 20.29 -17.61 10.99
CA PHE A 155 21.72 -17.36 10.98
C PHE A 155 22.43 -18.43 11.82
N PHE A 156 23.23 -19.27 11.20
CA PHE A 156 24.05 -20.28 11.87
C PHE A 156 25.45 -19.72 12.10
N VAL A 157 25.70 -19.32 13.34
CA VAL A 157 26.89 -18.53 13.71
C VAL A 157 27.80 -19.33 14.61
N PRO A 158 29.10 -19.52 14.24
CA PRO A 158 30.06 -20.21 15.09
C PRO A 158 30.26 -19.48 16.43
N ASN A 159 30.17 -20.21 17.54
CA ASN A 159 30.42 -19.72 18.91
C ASN A 159 29.61 -18.49 19.34
N GLY A 160 28.47 -18.21 18.73
CA GLY A 160 27.61 -17.08 19.07
C GLY A 160 28.20 -15.68 18.78
N ASN A 161 29.38 -15.62 18.15
CA ASN A 161 30.12 -14.37 17.91
C ASN A 161 29.85 -13.79 16.51
N GLY A 162 28.60 -13.43 16.19
CA GLY A 162 28.26 -12.81 14.92
C GLY A 162 27.32 -11.63 15.11
N MET A 163 27.64 -10.46 14.52
CA MET A 163 26.65 -9.42 14.34
C MET A 163 25.66 -9.85 13.26
N VAL A 164 24.42 -10.06 13.68
CA VAL A 164 23.32 -10.36 12.78
C VAL A 164 22.51 -9.10 12.58
N ASN A 165 22.43 -8.63 11.36
CA ASN A 165 21.55 -7.55 10.98
C ASN A 165 20.68 -8.01 9.81
N THR A 166 19.35 -7.87 9.94
CA THR A 166 18.41 -8.14 8.87
C THR A 166 17.41 -7.01 8.77
N GLU A 167 17.25 -6.47 7.57
CA GLU A 167 16.20 -5.52 7.24
C GLU A 167 14.89 -6.23 6.84
N PHE A 168 14.92 -7.55 6.76
CA PHE A 168 13.76 -8.34 6.32
C PHE A 168 12.68 -8.39 7.40
N ASN A 169 11.50 -7.90 7.08
CA ASN A 169 10.33 -7.95 7.96
C ASN A 169 9.50 -9.20 7.67
N ARG A 170 9.77 -10.28 8.42
CA ARG A 170 9.13 -11.58 8.26
C ARG A 170 7.62 -11.52 8.50
N LYS A 171 7.19 -10.78 9.53
CA LYS A 171 5.77 -10.67 9.89
C LYS A 171 4.95 -10.02 8.77
N ARG A 172 5.42 -8.88 8.26
CA ARG A 172 4.78 -8.21 7.12
C ARG A 172 4.70 -9.11 5.88
N ARG A 173 5.78 -9.82 5.56
CA ARG A 173 5.81 -10.75 4.43
C ARG A 173 4.79 -11.89 4.59
N MET A 174 4.61 -12.41 5.80
CA MET A 174 3.59 -13.42 6.10
C MET A 174 2.17 -12.89 5.89
N GLU A 175 1.89 -11.67 6.32
CA GLU A 175 0.60 -11.01 6.11
C GLU A 175 0.32 -10.82 4.61
N GLU A 176 1.28 -10.27 3.85
CA GLU A 176 1.18 -10.11 2.39
C GLU A 176 0.93 -11.46 1.68
N CYS A 177 1.63 -12.52 2.09
CA CYS A 177 1.42 -13.86 1.52
C CYS A 177 0.01 -14.41 1.80
N ARG A 178 -0.54 -14.17 2.99
CA ARG A 178 -1.92 -14.58 3.35
C ARG A 178 -2.99 -13.83 2.54
N GLU A 179 -2.75 -12.57 2.23
CA GLU A 179 -3.69 -11.77 1.43
C GLU A 179 -3.72 -12.19 -0.04
N VAL A 180 -2.58 -12.61 -0.57
CA VAL A 180 -2.40 -12.85 -2.02
C VAL A 180 -2.67 -14.30 -2.42
N SER A 181 -2.37 -15.27 -1.53
CA SER A 181 -2.45 -16.71 -1.83
C SER A 181 -3.13 -17.48 -0.70
N TYR A 182 -3.82 -18.54 -1.05
CA TYR A 182 -4.48 -19.43 -0.09
C TYR A 182 -3.70 -20.75 0.06
N PHE A 183 -2.72 -20.75 0.98
CA PHE A 183 -1.99 -21.97 1.33
C PHE A 183 -2.67 -22.67 2.52
N TYR A 184 -3.33 -23.81 2.29
CA TYR A 184 -4.11 -24.52 3.30
C TYR A 184 -3.31 -24.95 4.54
N ASN A 185 -2.04 -25.26 4.35
CA ASN A 185 -1.16 -25.70 5.43
C ASN A 185 -0.43 -24.54 6.13
N PHE A 186 -0.77 -23.29 5.83
CA PHE A 186 -0.05 -22.14 6.33
C PHE A 186 0.01 -22.09 7.85
N ASP A 187 -1.12 -22.32 8.54
CA ASP A 187 -1.17 -22.27 10.01
C ASP A 187 -0.44 -23.44 10.70
N ILE A 188 -0.17 -24.52 9.95
CA ILE A 188 0.63 -25.66 10.43
C ILE A 188 2.12 -25.31 10.33
N PHE A 189 2.55 -24.85 9.16
CA PHE A 189 3.97 -24.61 8.89
C PHE A 189 4.44 -23.23 9.33
N GLU A 190 3.68 -22.16 9.09
CA GLU A 190 4.04 -20.77 9.39
C GLU A 190 5.48 -20.40 8.98
N VAL A 191 5.89 -20.83 7.80
CA VAL A 191 7.21 -20.56 7.22
C VAL A 191 7.08 -19.93 5.84
N LEU A 192 8.12 -19.20 5.45
CA LEU A 192 8.24 -18.50 4.17
C LEU A 192 9.38 -19.10 3.33
N PRO A 193 9.37 -18.96 2.00
CA PRO A 193 10.52 -19.25 1.17
C PRO A 193 11.79 -18.54 1.63
N ASP A 194 11.65 -17.33 2.15
CA ASP A 194 12.75 -16.50 2.68
C ASP A 194 13.44 -17.13 3.88
N ASP A 195 12.71 -17.91 4.70
CA ASP A 195 13.26 -18.63 5.85
C ASP A 195 14.31 -19.68 5.41
N PHE A 196 14.18 -20.22 4.21
CA PHE A 196 15.07 -21.25 3.66
C PHE A 196 15.94 -20.76 2.51
N LYS A 197 15.84 -19.51 2.09
CA LYS A 197 16.69 -18.91 1.05
C LYS A 197 18.07 -18.62 1.61
N ILE A 198 19.03 -19.51 1.30
CA ILE A 198 20.43 -19.34 1.69
C ILE A 198 21.00 -18.09 1.02
N THR A 199 21.57 -17.19 1.83
CA THR A 199 22.21 -15.93 1.44
C THR A 199 23.71 -15.95 1.65
N ILE A 200 24.18 -16.64 2.69
CA ILE A 200 25.58 -16.92 2.98
C ILE A 200 25.71 -18.43 3.05
N ASP A 201 26.64 -18.99 2.32
CA ASP A 201 26.82 -20.44 2.21
C ASP A 201 28.31 -20.82 2.24
N TYR A 202 28.61 -22.08 2.54
CA TYR A 202 29.93 -22.65 2.48
C TYR A 202 29.93 -23.93 1.65
N GLU A 203 31.10 -24.35 1.20
CA GLU A 203 31.26 -25.58 0.41
C GLU A 203 30.83 -26.82 1.22
N ASN A 204 30.04 -27.70 0.58
CA ASN A 204 29.51 -28.92 1.20
C ASN A 204 28.57 -28.71 2.41
N ASN A 205 27.83 -27.62 2.45
CA ASN A 205 26.78 -27.44 3.46
C ASN A 205 25.71 -28.55 3.36
N PRO A 206 25.57 -29.41 4.37
CA PRO A 206 24.66 -30.57 4.31
C PRO A 206 23.19 -30.20 4.29
N LEU A 207 22.79 -29.03 4.79
CA LEU A 207 21.42 -28.58 4.81
C LEU A 207 21.01 -27.88 3.50
N ARG A 208 21.95 -27.63 2.58
CA ARG A 208 21.68 -26.87 1.34
C ARG A 208 20.56 -27.48 0.51
N GLU A 209 20.59 -28.77 0.24
CA GLU A 209 19.62 -29.43 -0.61
C GLU A 209 18.22 -29.39 -0.01
N VAL A 210 18.09 -29.67 1.29
CA VAL A 210 16.80 -29.66 2.02
C VAL A 210 16.22 -28.24 2.01
N PHE A 211 17.03 -27.21 2.30
CA PHE A 211 16.60 -25.83 2.31
C PHE A 211 16.17 -25.35 0.92
N GLN A 212 16.90 -25.72 -0.13
CA GLN A 212 16.55 -25.41 -1.51
C GLN A 212 15.20 -26.03 -1.91
N LYS A 213 14.98 -27.30 -1.60
CA LYS A 213 13.69 -27.96 -1.87
C LYS A 213 12.53 -27.30 -1.16
N ILE A 214 12.69 -26.96 0.13
CA ILE A 214 11.64 -26.26 0.91
C ILE A 214 11.40 -24.86 0.33
N MET A 215 12.46 -24.13 -0.02
CA MET A 215 12.34 -22.80 -0.64
C MET A 215 11.55 -22.87 -1.95
N VAL A 216 11.79 -23.84 -2.82
CA VAL A 216 11.05 -24.04 -4.08
C VAL A 216 9.59 -24.42 -3.81
N LEU A 217 9.37 -25.38 -2.90
CA LEU A 217 8.04 -25.84 -2.47
C LEU A 217 7.16 -24.67 -2.02
N LEU A 218 7.68 -23.87 -1.10
CA LEU A 218 6.97 -22.71 -0.57
C LEU A 218 6.81 -21.61 -1.61
N SER A 219 7.79 -21.39 -2.50
CA SER A 219 7.67 -20.42 -3.58
C SER A 219 6.50 -20.75 -4.50
N ILE A 220 6.35 -22.01 -4.92
CA ILE A 220 5.20 -22.47 -5.71
C ILE A 220 3.91 -22.25 -4.93
N SER A 221 3.89 -22.59 -3.63
CA SER A 221 2.72 -22.47 -2.78
C SER A 221 2.21 -21.03 -2.68
N PHE A 222 3.11 -20.03 -2.60
CA PHE A 222 2.73 -18.62 -2.50
C PHE A 222 2.57 -17.90 -3.85
N ILE A 223 3.04 -18.48 -4.96
CA ILE A 223 2.73 -18.01 -6.32
C ILE A 223 1.30 -18.43 -6.69
N ALA A 224 0.90 -19.65 -6.32
CA ALA A 224 -0.40 -20.21 -6.67
C ALA A 224 -1.57 -19.40 -6.09
N THR A 225 -2.75 -19.56 -6.69
CA THR A 225 -4.00 -19.01 -6.13
C THR A 225 -4.39 -19.78 -4.86
N SER A 226 -4.33 -21.11 -4.95
CA SER A 226 -4.49 -21.99 -3.80
C SER A 226 -3.56 -23.19 -3.87
N SER A 227 -3.11 -23.67 -2.73
CA SER A 227 -2.18 -24.81 -2.66
C SER A 227 -2.38 -25.59 -1.36
N THR A 228 -2.05 -26.86 -1.39
CA THR A 228 -2.04 -27.75 -0.23
C THR A 228 -0.95 -28.81 -0.36
N ILE A 229 -0.37 -29.17 0.77
CA ILE A 229 0.57 -30.28 0.89
C ILE A 229 -0.16 -31.44 1.57
N SER A 230 -0.19 -32.58 0.92
CA SER A 230 -0.77 -33.81 1.48
C SER A 230 -0.12 -35.04 0.86
N ASN A 231 0.18 -36.05 1.67
CA ASN A 231 0.76 -37.32 1.25
C ASN A 231 2.05 -37.12 0.37
N SER A 232 2.95 -36.27 0.84
CA SER A 232 4.19 -35.92 0.13
C SER A 232 4.00 -35.38 -1.28
N GLN A 233 2.84 -34.76 -1.53
CA GLN A 233 2.53 -34.09 -2.78
C GLN A 233 2.10 -32.64 -2.53
N LEU A 234 2.63 -31.72 -3.33
CA LEU A 234 2.14 -30.36 -3.44
C LEU A 234 1.11 -30.31 -4.57
N LYS A 235 -0.13 -29.98 -4.22
CA LYS A 235 -1.24 -29.78 -5.15
C LYS A 235 -1.71 -28.34 -5.09
N GLY A 236 -2.14 -27.79 -6.21
CA GLY A 236 -2.70 -26.45 -6.19
C GLY A 236 -3.30 -26.03 -7.53
N ILE A 237 -3.85 -24.82 -7.49
CA ILE A 237 -4.55 -24.19 -8.61
C ILE A 237 -3.93 -22.80 -8.84
N ILE A 238 -3.67 -22.50 -10.09
CA ILE A 238 -3.31 -21.16 -10.56
C ILE A 238 -4.44 -20.65 -11.46
N ASN A 239 -5.15 -19.63 -10.98
CA ASN A 239 -6.16 -18.92 -11.74
C ASN A 239 -5.51 -17.70 -12.40
N GLY A 240 -5.15 -17.86 -13.66
CA GLY A 240 -4.65 -16.80 -14.53
C GLY A 240 -5.61 -16.58 -15.71
N GLN A 241 -5.07 -16.35 -16.92
CA GLN A 241 -5.88 -16.29 -18.15
C GLN A 241 -6.63 -17.60 -18.40
N ARG A 242 -6.14 -18.69 -17.84
CA ARG A 242 -6.84 -19.97 -17.73
C ARG A 242 -6.58 -20.56 -16.35
N THR A 243 -7.47 -21.42 -15.89
CA THR A 243 -7.26 -22.22 -14.69
C THR A 243 -6.30 -23.37 -15.01
N MET A 244 -5.28 -23.55 -14.16
CA MET A 244 -4.29 -24.61 -14.24
C MET A 244 -4.21 -25.32 -12.89
N GLU A 245 -4.37 -26.62 -12.91
CA GLU A 245 -4.12 -27.48 -11.76
C GLU A 245 -2.73 -28.11 -11.89
N TYR A 246 -2.04 -28.27 -10.77
CA TYR A 246 -0.74 -28.94 -10.72
C TYR A 246 -0.66 -29.88 -9.53
N CYS A 247 0.15 -30.93 -9.70
CA CYS A 247 0.49 -31.90 -8.66
C CYS A 247 1.97 -32.28 -8.83
N CYS A 248 2.77 -32.00 -7.79
CA CYS A 248 4.21 -32.28 -7.79
C CYS A 248 4.56 -33.15 -6.59
N ASN A 249 5.43 -34.14 -6.78
CA ASN A 249 6.04 -34.89 -5.69
C ASN A 249 7.09 -34.00 -5.02
N ILE A 250 6.95 -33.74 -3.72
CA ILE A 250 7.84 -32.81 -3.00
C ILE A 250 9.28 -33.33 -2.85
N SER A 251 9.47 -34.67 -2.86
CA SER A 251 10.82 -35.26 -2.80
C SER A 251 11.64 -35.07 -4.11
N GLU A 252 10.92 -34.87 -5.25
CA GLU A 252 11.49 -34.76 -6.58
C GLU A 252 11.60 -33.30 -7.09
N LEU A 253 11.34 -32.33 -6.23
CA LEU A 253 11.43 -30.92 -6.61
C LEU A 253 12.85 -30.55 -7.05
N PRO A 254 13.00 -29.92 -8.25
CA PRO A 254 14.32 -29.49 -8.74
C PRO A 254 14.78 -28.23 -7.99
N ASP A 255 16.11 -27.98 -8.01
CA ASP A 255 16.65 -26.68 -7.58
C ASP A 255 16.33 -25.62 -8.63
N ASN A 256 15.15 -25.02 -8.53
CA ASN A 256 14.71 -23.96 -9.45
C ASN A 256 14.68 -22.59 -8.74
N LYS A 257 15.79 -21.86 -8.88
CA LYS A 257 15.95 -20.51 -8.28
C LYS A 257 15.01 -19.46 -8.89
N ILE A 258 14.50 -19.70 -10.10
CA ILE A 258 13.59 -18.75 -10.78
C ILE A 258 12.26 -18.67 -10.05
N LEU A 259 11.75 -19.77 -9.53
CA LEU A 259 10.52 -19.79 -8.74
C LEU A 259 10.61 -18.88 -7.51
N TYR A 260 11.76 -18.94 -6.80
CA TYR A 260 11.99 -18.00 -5.70
C TYR A 260 12.10 -16.55 -6.20
N SER A 261 12.75 -16.32 -7.32
CA SER A 261 12.85 -14.97 -7.90
C SER A 261 11.47 -14.39 -8.26
N ILE A 262 10.57 -15.22 -8.81
CA ILE A 262 9.18 -14.83 -9.11
C ILE A 262 8.42 -14.53 -7.81
N TYR A 263 8.49 -15.41 -6.81
CA TYR A 263 7.91 -15.20 -5.50
C TYR A 263 8.42 -13.88 -4.89
N ASN A 264 9.72 -13.72 -4.80
CA ASN A 264 10.31 -12.51 -4.22
C ASN A 264 9.90 -11.24 -4.99
N TRP A 265 9.79 -11.31 -6.32
CA TRP A 265 9.33 -10.18 -7.12
C TRP A 265 7.86 -9.81 -6.86
N ILE A 266 6.96 -10.78 -6.63
CA ILE A 266 5.57 -10.51 -6.26
C ILE A 266 5.51 -9.66 -5.00
N TYR A 267 6.24 -10.06 -3.98
CA TYR A 267 6.14 -9.51 -2.62
C TYR A 267 7.19 -8.42 -2.30
N THR A 268 7.93 -7.93 -3.28
CA THR A 268 8.91 -6.84 -3.11
C THR A 268 8.46 -5.68 -3.97
N ASP A 269 8.33 -4.48 -3.38
CA ASP A 269 7.96 -3.21 -4.01
C ASP A 269 6.63 -3.24 -4.81
N GLY A 270 5.80 -2.25 -4.62
CA GLY A 270 4.52 -2.11 -5.29
C GLY A 270 3.40 -3.00 -4.71
N ASN A 271 2.30 -3.14 -5.46
CA ASN A 271 1.14 -3.90 -5.01
C ASN A 271 1.31 -5.41 -5.29
N PRO A 272 1.39 -6.28 -4.27
CA PRO A 272 1.58 -7.71 -4.47
C PRO A 272 0.38 -8.39 -5.12
N ILE A 273 -0.84 -7.89 -4.96
CA ILE A 273 -2.06 -8.45 -5.57
C ILE A 273 -1.99 -8.31 -7.08
N ASP A 274 -1.69 -7.10 -7.59
CA ASP A 274 -1.58 -6.84 -9.03
C ASP A 274 -0.47 -7.67 -9.68
N LYS A 275 0.68 -7.73 -9.00
CA LYS A 275 1.82 -8.53 -9.45
C LYS A 275 1.50 -10.03 -9.50
N ALA A 276 0.81 -10.55 -8.49
CA ALA A 276 0.39 -11.95 -8.45
C ALA A 276 -0.58 -12.30 -9.60
N ILE A 277 -1.52 -11.41 -9.91
CA ILE A 277 -2.43 -11.58 -11.05
C ILE A 277 -1.64 -11.70 -12.36
N ILE A 278 -0.69 -10.80 -12.59
CA ILE A 278 0.15 -10.81 -13.81
C ILE A 278 1.00 -12.07 -13.86
N VAL A 279 1.63 -12.45 -12.76
CA VAL A 279 2.41 -13.69 -12.66
C VAL A 279 1.56 -14.91 -13.00
N ARG A 280 0.39 -15.03 -12.38
CA ARG A 280 -0.54 -16.15 -12.61
C ARG A 280 -1.03 -16.19 -14.06
N ASN A 281 -1.28 -15.04 -14.67
CA ASN A 281 -1.64 -14.93 -16.08
C ASN A 281 -0.53 -15.51 -16.97
N VAL A 282 0.72 -15.11 -16.78
CA VAL A 282 1.85 -15.57 -17.59
C VAL A 282 2.13 -17.05 -17.33
N ILE A 283 2.19 -17.49 -16.07
CA ILE A 283 2.46 -18.89 -15.72
C ILE A 283 1.38 -19.81 -16.26
N SER A 284 0.10 -19.45 -16.12
CA SER A 284 -1.00 -20.29 -16.62
C SER A 284 -0.95 -20.52 -18.12
N LEU A 285 -0.43 -19.57 -18.91
CA LEU A 285 -0.21 -19.74 -20.34
C LEU A 285 1.01 -20.59 -20.64
N HIS A 286 2.13 -20.33 -19.96
CA HIS A 286 3.40 -21.03 -20.15
C HIS A 286 3.27 -22.51 -19.79
N CYS A 287 2.70 -22.82 -18.64
CA CYS A 287 2.51 -24.18 -18.15
C CYS A 287 1.43 -24.98 -18.88
N LYS A 288 0.94 -24.51 -20.02
CA LYS A 288 0.14 -25.33 -20.94
C LYS A 288 0.93 -26.52 -21.50
N TYR A 289 2.24 -26.37 -21.62
CA TYR A 289 3.14 -27.32 -22.27
C TYR A 289 4.30 -27.79 -21.40
N VAL A 290 4.54 -27.14 -20.26
CA VAL A 290 5.68 -27.35 -19.38
C VAL A 290 5.22 -27.42 -17.93
N SER A 291 5.87 -28.20 -17.08
CA SER A 291 5.57 -28.25 -15.64
C SER A 291 5.89 -26.92 -14.96
N ILE A 292 5.16 -26.60 -13.89
CA ILE A 292 5.46 -25.44 -13.05
C ILE A 292 6.87 -25.51 -12.46
N THR A 293 7.39 -26.69 -12.24
CA THR A 293 8.74 -26.92 -11.72
C THR A 293 9.85 -26.63 -12.72
N GLU A 294 9.51 -26.53 -14.03
CA GLU A 294 10.45 -26.32 -15.14
C GLU A 294 10.42 -24.88 -15.68
N ILE A 295 9.84 -23.93 -14.93
CA ILE A 295 9.82 -22.50 -15.28
C ILE A 295 11.26 -21.96 -15.39
N ASP A 296 11.53 -21.22 -16.47
CA ASP A 296 12.83 -20.65 -16.82
C ASP A 296 12.87 -19.10 -16.74
N GLU A 297 14.03 -18.52 -17.01
CA GLU A 297 14.25 -17.07 -17.01
C GLU A 297 13.39 -16.32 -18.04
N LYS A 298 12.97 -16.98 -19.13
CA LYS A 298 12.10 -16.36 -20.16
C LYS A 298 10.72 -16.04 -19.61
N VAL A 299 10.23 -16.87 -18.68
CA VAL A 299 8.98 -16.61 -17.98
C VAL A 299 9.09 -15.37 -17.11
N MET A 300 10.19 -15.21 -16.37
CA MET A 300 10.43 -14.00 -15.58
C MET A 300 10.51 -12.74 -16.46
N ALA A 301 11.20 -12.79 -17.59
CA ALA A 301 11.26 -11.70 -18.55
C ALA A 301 9.86 -11.35 -19.11
N SER A 302 9.03 -12.36 -19.39
CA SER A 302 7.66 -12.18 -19.83
C SER A 302 6.79 -11.53 -18.75
N ILE A 303 6.93 -11.95 -17.48
CA ILE A 303 6.25 -11.34 -16.33
C ILE A 303 6.58 -9.85 -16.23
N GLN A 304 7.86 -9.50 -16.26
CA GLN A 304 8.32 -8.11 -16.18
C GLN A 304 7.80 -7.26 -17.35
N SER A 305 7.81 -7.82 -18.56
CA SER A 305 7.29 -7.15 -19.77
C SER A 305 5.79 -6.86 -19.63
N ASN A 306 5.00 -7.83 -19.19
CA ASN A 306 3.55 -7.66 -18.98
C ASN A 306 3.25 -6.64 -17.87
N TYR A 307 4.03 -6.63 -16.79
CA TYR A 307 3.89 -5.63 -15.73
C TYR A 307 4.21 -4.21 -16.21
N ASN A 308 5.26 -4.04 -17.01
CA ASN A 308 5.58 -2.75 -17.61
C ASN A 308 4.48 -2.24 -18.56
N LEU A 309 3.84 -3.17 -19.29
CA LEU A 309 2.68 -2.82 -20.13
C LEU A 309 1.50 -2.37 -19.27
N TYR A 310 1.17 -3.12 -18.22
CA TYR A 310 0.13 -2.78 -17.25
C TYR A 310 0.33 -1.40 -16.64
N LEU A 311 1.56 -1.08 -16.22
CA LEU A 311 1.88 0.25 -15.67
C LEU A 311 1.69 1.37 -16.72
N LYS A 312 2.10 1.14 -17.98
CA LYS A 312 1.90 2.11 -19.07
C LYS A 312 0.43 2.34 -19.37
N GLU A 313 -0.40 1.30 -19.37
CA GLU A 313 -1.84 1.41 -19.60
C GLU A 313 -2.51 2.19 -18.45
N ASN A 314 -2.14 1.93 -17.21
CA ASN A 314 -2.66 2.68 -16.05
C ASN A 314 -2.27 4.16 -16.11
N VAL A 315 -1.01 4.48 -16.43
CA VAL A 315 -0.55 5.87 -16.58
C VAL A 315 -1.30 6.55 -17.74
N LYS A 316 -1.51 5.85 -18.86
CA LYS A 316 -2.26 6.39 -20.00
C LYS A 316 -3.70 6.68 -19.61
N ALA A 317 -4.39 5.75 -18.95
CA ALA A 317 -5.76 5.93 -18.47
C ALA A 317 -5.87 7.10 -17.48
N TYR A 318 -4.91 7.24 -16.58
CA TYR A 318 -4.82 8.37 -15.66
C TYR A 318 -4.66 9.72 -16.40
N LEU A 319 -3.75 9.79 -17.39
CA LEU A 319 -3.55 11.00 -18.19
C LEU A 319 -4.79 11.35 -19.04
N GLU A 320 -5.47 10.36 -19.61
CA GLU A 320 -6.73 10.57 -20.35
C GLU A 320 -7.82 11.12 -19.43
N LEU A 321 -7.92 10.60 -18.22
CA LEU A 321 -8.83 11.10 -17.21
C LEU A 321 -8.53 12.56 -16.84
N LYS A 322 -7.27 12.86 -16.54
CA LYS A 322 -6.79 14.22 -16.22
C LYS A 322 -7.11 15.20 -17.36
N ASN A 323 -6.88 14.79 -18.60
CA ASN A 323 -7.19 15.63 -19.77
C ASN A 323 -8.70 15.89 -19.93
N LYS A 324 -9.56 14.87 -19.74
CA LYS A 324 -11.02 15.02 -19.79
C LYS A 324 -11.54 15.99 -18.73
N VAL A 325 -11.01 15.91 -17.51
CA VAL A 325 -11.40 16.83 -16.43
C VAL A 325 -10.94 18.24 -16.75
N ALA A 326 -9.72 18.43 -17.24
CA ALA A 326 -9.20 19.74 -17.64
C ALA A 326 -10.03 20.36 -18.79
N GLU A 327 -10.44 19.56 -19.78
CA GLU A 327 -11.32 19.98 -20.88
C GLU A 327 -12.69 20.43 -20.34
N PHE A 328 -13.28 19.66 -19.42
CA PHE A 328 -14.54 20.03 -18.79
C PHE A 328 -14.46 21.32 -17.99
N ILE A 329 -13.36 21.54 -17.25
CA ILE A 329 -13.13 22.80 -16.53
C ILE A 329 -13.05 23.96 -17.54
N SER A 330 -12.31 23.80 -18.64
CA SER A 330 -12.19 24.81 -19.68
C SER A 330 -13.53 25.14 -20.33
N ASP A 331 -14.34 24.12 -20.62
CA ASP A 331 -15.69 24.28 -21.18
C ASP A 331 -16.64 25.01 -20.19
N THR A 332 -16.59 24.62 -18.91
CA THR A 332 -17.34 25.30 -17.82
C THR A 332 -17.00 26.78 -17.74
N VAL A 333 -15.71 27.09 -17.83
CA VAL A 333 -15.17 28.45 -17.86
C VAL A 333 -15.71 29.24 -19.06
N SER A 334 -15.61 28.68 -20.27
CA SER A 334 -16.05 29.29 -21.52
C SER A 334 -17.55 29.57 -21.49
N ARG A 335 -18.37 28.57 -21.20
CA ARG A 335 -19.84 28.70 -21.14
C ARG A 335 -20.30 29.75 -20.11
N THR A 336 -19.65 29.77 -18.94
CA THR A 336 -20.00 30.76 -17.91
C THR A 336 -19.66 32.17 -18.36
N GLY A 337 -18.55 32.34 -19.08
CA GLY A 337 -18.18 33.62 -19.72
C GLY A 337 -19.18 34.05 -20.80
N GLU A 338 -19.63 33.13 -21.65
CA GLU A 338 -20.64 33.38 -22.69
C GLU A 338 -21.98 33.84 -22.11
N TYR A 339 -22.46 33.21 -21.02
CA TYR A 339 -23.71 33.65 -20.37
C TYR A 339 -23.58 35.05 -19.75
N ALA A 340 -22.40 35.39 -19.23
CA ALA A 340 -22.18 36.72 -18.68
C ALA A 340 -22.14 37.80 -19.79
N THR A 341 -21.47 37.53 -20.91
CA THR A 341 -21.43 38.46 -22.08
C THR A 341 -22.73 38.48 -22.82
N GLY A 342 -23.49 37.37 -22.86
CA GLY A 342 -24.83 37.27 -23.43
C GLY A 342 -25.84 38.29 -22.86
N LEU A 343 -25.70 38.65 -21.57
CA LEU A 343 -26.50 39.70 -20.98
C LEU A 343 -26.24 41.09 -21.62
N LEU A 344 -24.98 41.39 -21.97
CA LEU A 344 -24.62 42.61 -22.67
C LEU A 344 -25.20 42.66 -24.11
N ASP A 345 -25.20 41.51 -24.81
CA ASP A 345 -25.73 41.46 -26.18
C ASP A 345 -27.26 41.57 -26.21
N LYS A 346 -27.95 41.05 -25.22
CA LYS A 346 -29.41 41.28 -24.99
C LYS A 346 -29.68 42.74 -24.69
N PHE A 347 -28.82 43.43 -23.90
CA PHE A 347 -28.91 44.85 -23.65
C PHE A 347 -28.73 45.66 -24.95
N LYS A 348 -27.71 45.39 -25.75
CA LYS A 348 -27.51 46.07 -27.06
C LYS A 348 -28.71 45.88 -27.96
N SER A 349 -29.25 44.67 -28.06
CA SER A 349 -30.42 44.38 -28.86
C SER A 349 -31.67 45.16 -28.38
N ASN A 350 -31.85 45.29 -27.06
CA ASN A 350 -32.93 46.06 -26.49
C ASN A 350 -32.75 47.56 -26.76
N ILE A 351 -31.54 48.11 -26.66
CA ILE A 351 -31.23 49.49 -27.06
C ILE A 351 -31.66 49.74 -28.51
N ILE A 352 -31.22 48.85 -29.44
CA ILE A 352 -31.53 48.99 -30.88
C ILE A 352 -33.04 48.96 -31.08
N ALA A 353 -33.78 48.11 -30.39
CA ALA A 353 -35.26 48.04 -30.47
C ALA A 353 -35.92 49.33 -29.98
N ILE A 354 -35.48 49.90 -28.84
CA ILE A 354 -36.01 51.16 -28.30
C ILE A 354 -35.71 52.30 -29.26
N PHE A 355 -34.45 52.46 -29.75
CA PHE A 355 -34.11 53.50 -30.71
C PHE A 355 -34.84 53.32 -32.03
N GLY A 356 -35.00 52.09 -32.54
CA GLY A 356 -35.77 51.81 -33.75
C GLY A 356 -37.23 52.23 -33.60
N PHE A 357 -37.85 51.96 -32.45
CA PHE A 357 -39.18 52.42 -32.14
C PHE A 357 -39.28 53.93 -32.06
N LEU A 358 -38.40 54.61 -31.30
CA LEU A 358 -38.34 56.08 -31.19
C LEU A 358 -38.14 56.73 -32.56
N PHE A 359 -37.24 56.18 -33.38
CA PHE A 359 -37.01 56.67 -34.73
C PHE A 359 -38.26 56.55 -35.63
N THR A 360 -39.03 55.47 -35.49
CA THR A 360 -40.30 55.28 -36.20
C THR A 360 -41.32 56.34 -35.79
N VAL A 361 -41.40 56.66 -34.48
CA VAL A 361 -42.29 57.70 -33.95
C VAL A 361 -41.92 59.06 -34.50
N ILE A 362 -40.61 59.38 -34.52
CA ILE A 362 -40.09 60.63 -35.09
C ILE A 362 -40.42 60.74 -36.57
N LEU A 363 -40.18 59.70 -37.37
CA LEU A 363 -40.49 59.67 -38.81
C LEU A 363 -41.99 59.86 -39.05
N ALA A 364 -42.82 59.14 -38.34
CA ALA A 364 -44.29 59.27 -38.44
C ALA A 364 -44.75 60.69 -38.19
N ASN A 365 -44.16 61.38 -37.21
CA ASN A 365 -44.47 62.77 -36.92
C ASN A 365 -44.00 63.71 -38.04
N ILE A 366 -42.80 63.56 -38.58
CA ILE A 366 -42.28 64.32 -39.69
C ILE A 366 -43.15 64.17 -40.95
N VAL A 367 -43.55 62.94 -41.27
CA VAL A 367 -44.43 62.66 -42.43
C VAL A 367 -45.81 63.27 -42.28
N SER A 368 -46.32 63.44 -41.03
CA SER A 368 -47.61 64.05 -40.75
C SER A 368 -47.63 65.58 -40.72
N ASN A 369 -46.50 66.23 -41.12
CA ASN A 369 -46.29 67.68 -41.12
C ASN A 369 -46.63 68.35 -39.75
N GLN A 370 -46.44 67.62 -38.63
CA GLN A 370 -46.62 68.18 -37.27
C GLN A 370 -45.28 68.87 -36.84
N PRO A 371 -45.41 69.97 -36.05
CA PRO A 371 -44.28 70.65 -35.48
C PRO A 371 -43.45 69.72 -34.58
N LEU A 372 -42.12 69.75 -34.70
CA LEU A 372 -41.24 68.91 -33.87
C LEU A 372 -41.33 69.20 -32.37
N ASP A 373 -41.81 70.39 -32.01
CA ASP A 373 -42.04 70.83 -30.63
C ASP A 373 -43.18 70.05 -29.92
N ASN A 374 -44.03 69.31 -30.67
CA ASN A 374 -45.09 68.47 -30.16
C ASN A 374 -44.87 66.97 -30.41
N LEU A 375 -43.64 66.56 -30.47
CA LEU A 375 -43.23 65.15 -30.82
C LEU A 375 -43.77 64.15 -29.78
N PHE A 376 -43.80 64.49 -28.52
CA PHE A 376 -44.29 63.66 -27.42
C PHE A 376 -45.65 64.16 -26.90
N THR A 377 -46.70 63.94 -27.69
CA THR A 377 -48.06 64.11 -27.22
C THR A 377 -48.34 63.11 -26.06
N LYS A 378 -49.41 63.39 -25.28
CA LYS A 378 -49.76 62.53 -24.15
C LYS A 378 -49.91 61.06 -24.53
N GLU A 379 -50.56 60.79 -25.65
CA GLU A 379 -50.76 59.44 -26.19
C GLU A 379 -49.46 58.78 -26.59
N ILE A 380 -48.59 59.48 -27.27
CA ILE A 380 -47.26 58.98 -27.67
C ILE A 380 -46.38 58.76 -26.44
N THR A 381 -46.37 59.65 -25.48
CA THR A 381 -45.61 59.47 -24.23
C THR A 381 -46.06 58.19 -23.48
N ILE A 382 -47.33 57.90 -23.34
CA ILE A 382 -47.85 56.71 -22.71
C ILE A 382 -47.37 55.45 -23.49
N ILE A 383 -47.43 55.47 -24.82
CA ILE A 383 -46.97 54.32 -25.63
C ILE A 383 -45.46 54.09 -25.44
N VAL A 384 -44.64 55.16 -25.47
CA VAL A 384 -43.19 55.05 -25.22
C VAL A 384 -42.89 54.49 -23.84
N GLU A 385 -43.61 54.96 -22.81
CA GLU A 385 -43.44 54.43 -21.44
C GLU A 385 -43.88 52.99 -21.31
N CYS A 386 -44.92 52.56 -21.97
CA CYS A 386 -45.31 51.14 -22.06
C CYS A 386 -44.22 50.30 -22.69
N VAL A 387 -43.55 50.80 -23.73
CA VAL A 387 -42.39 50.12 -24.35
C VAL A 387 -41.20 50.06 -23.40
N LEU A 388 -40.91 51.14 -22.67
CA LEU A 388 -39.82 51.16 -21.67
C LEU A 388 -40.12 50.23 -20.48
N LEU A 389 -41.38 50.20 -20.01
CA LEU A 389 -41.83 49.21 -19.01
C LEU A 389 -41.70 47.77 -19.51
N GLY A 390 -42.10 47.50 -20.76
CA GLY A 390 -41.88 46.21 -21.40
C GLY A 390 -40.40 45.84 -21.48
N SER A 391 -39.52 46.79 -21.79
CA SER A 391 -38.07 46.62 -21.77
C SER A 391 -37.55 46.34 -20.36
N PHE A 392 -38.13 46.91 -19.31
CA PHE A 392 -37.75 46.60 -17.93
C PHE A 392 -38.15 45.18 -17.54
N VAL A 393 -39.34 44.71 -17.94
CA VAL A 393 -39.75 43.31 -17.74
C VAL A 393 -38.81 42.37 -18.52
N TYR A 394 -38.46 42.73 -19.76
CA TYR A 394 -37.51 41.96 -20.55
C TYR A 394 -36.12 41.85 -19.89
N LEU A 395 -35.62 42.94 -19.29
CA LEU A 395 -34.40 42.95 -18.50
C LEU A 395 -34.47 41.94 -17.36
N ILE A 396 -35.57 41.91 -16.59
CA ILE A 396 -35.75 40.96 -15.47
C ILE A 396 -35.70 39.51 -15.96
N ILE A 397 -36.42 39.22 -17.05
CA ILE A 397 -36.44 37.88 -17.66
C ILE A 397 -35.04 37.47 -18.09
N CYS A 398 -34.30 38.34 -18.80
CA CYS A 398 -32.92 38.06 -19.24
C CYS A 398 -31.94 37.83 -18.08
N TYR A 399 -32.08 38.62 -17.03
CA TYR A 399 -31.27 38.48 -15.81
C TYR A 399 -31.58 37.16 -15.10
N CYS A 400 -32.83 36.82 -14.90
CA CYS A 400 -33.21 35.54 -14.28
C CYS A 400 -32.73 34.35 -15.10
N GLN A 401 -32.85 34.41 -16.44
CA GLN A 401 -32.37 33.38 -17.34
C GLN A 401 -30.84 33.23 -17.24
N SER A 402 -30.07 34.32 -17.29
CA SER A 402 -28.61 34.29 -17.15
C SER A 402 -28.19 33.64 -15.82
N ARG A 403 -28.82 34.03 -14.72
CA ARG A 403 -28.57 33.49 -13.39
C ARG A 403 -28.89 32.00 -13.30
N TYR A 404 -29.97 31.55 -13.90
CA TYR A 404 -30.35 30.14 -13.94
C TYR A 404 -29.32 29.29 -14.72
N GLU A 405 -28.91 29.72 -15.90
CA GLU A 405 -27.94 29.00 -16.73
C GLU A 405 -26.56 28.95 -16.06
N ILE A 406 -26.10 30.05 -15.49
CA ILE A 406 -24.82 30.08 -14.73
C ILE A 406 -24.90 29.11 -13.55
N LYS A 407 -25.98 29.11 -12.79
CA LYS A 407 -26.17 28.17 -11.66
C LYS A 407 -26.11 26.72 -12.14
N LYS A 408 -26.81 26.39 -13.22
CA LYS A 408 -26.83 25.04 -13.79
C LYS A 408 -25.44 24.53 -14.19
N VAL A 409 -24.59 25.40 -14.75
CA VAL A 409 -23.21 25.05 -15.11
C VAL A 409 -22.39 24.77 -13.85
N TRP A 410 -22.55 25.57 -12.80
CA TRP A 410 -21.84 25.33 -11.52
C TRP A 410 -22.31 24.07 -10.82
N ASP A 411 -23.61 23.82 -10.79
CA ASP A 411 -24.15 22.57 -10.21
C ASP A 411 -23.59 21.33 -10.95
N SER A 412 -23.45 21.41 -12.27
CA SER A 412 -22.84 20.34 -13.09
C SER A 412 -21.34 20.16 -12.77
N TYR A 413 -20.61 21.25 -12.52
CA TYR A 413 -19.20 21.20 -12.12
C TYR A 413 -19.05 20.54 -10.74
N GLU A 414 -19.84 20.92 -9.75
CA GLU A 414 -19.77 20.31 -8.42
C GLU A 414 -20.13 18.81 -8.45
N GLN A 415 -21.14 18.45 -9.26
CA GLN A 415 -21.52 17.05 -9.45
C GLN A 415 -20.39 16.23 -10.10
N LEU A 416 -19.69 16.79 -11.07
CA LEU A 416 -18.52 16.14 -11.66
C LEU A 416 -17.41 15.92 -10.61
N LYS A 417 -17.10 16.95 -9.82
CA LYS A 417 -16.09 16.87 -8.77
C LYS A 417 -16.43 15.77 -7.76
N LEU A 418 -17.67 15.63 -7.38
CA LEU A 418 -18.15 14.56 -6.48
C LEU A 418 -17.99 13.16 -7.13
N ASN A 419 -18.34 13.02 -8.40
CA ASN A 419 -18.23 11.73 -9.09
C ASN A 419 -16.78 11.23 -9.22
N TYR A 420 -15.81 12.15 -9.31
CA TYR A 420 -14.39 11.79 -9.38
C TYR A 420 -13.73 11.60 -8.01
N LYS A 421 -14.37 12.01 -6.92
CA LYS A 421 -13.85 11.83 -5.56
C LYS A 421 -13.67 10.36 -5.17
N ASP A 422 -14.47 9.47 -5.76
CA ASP A 422 -14.39 8.04 -5.50
C ASP A 422 -13.29 7.35 -6.34
N ILE A 423 -12.72 8.04 -7.34
CA ILE A 423 -11.77 7.48 -8.30
C ILE A 423 -10.36 8.05 -8.12
N LEU A 424 -10.28 9.33 -7.73
CA LEU A 424 -9.03 10.09 -7.58
C LEU A 424 -8.74 10.36 -6.11
N THR A 425 -7.46 10.42 -5.76
CA THR A 425 -7.04 10.82 -4.40
C THR A 425 -7.32 12.31 -4.16
N ASP A 426 -7.39 12.72 -2.89
CA ASP A 426 -7.55 14.14 -2.55
C ASP A 426 -6.40 15.01 -3.10
N GLU A 427 -5.18 14.44 -3.21
CA GLU A 427 -4.02 15.09 -3.81
C GLU A 427 -4.21 15.29 -5.32
N ASP A 428 -4.64 14.25 -6.05
CA ASP A 428 -4.96 14.34 -7.48
C ASP A 428 -6.07 15.33 -7.76
N LEU A 429 -7.13 15.31 -6.95
CA LEU A 429 -8.22 16.27 -7.06
C LEU A 429 -7.72 17.71 -6.87
N SER A 430 -6.86 17.95 -5.86
CA SER A 430 -6.30 19.28 -5.61
C SER A 430 -5.38 19.74 -6.74
N GLU A 431 -4.62 18.84 -7.36
CA GLU A 431 -3.74 19.15 -8.51
C GLU A 431 -4.57 19.48 -9.76
N ILE A 432 -5.61 18.70 -10.06
CA ILE A 432 -6.42 18.84 -11.28
C ILE A 432 -7.38 20.03 -11.16
N PHE A 433 -8.06 20.19 -10.03
CA PHE A 433 -9.04 21.26 -9.80
C PHE A 433 -8.40 22.56 -9.26
N GLY A 434 -7.09 22.57 -8.94
CA GLY A 434 -6.32 23.76 -8.57
C GLY A 434 -6.86 24.48 -7.32
N ASN A 435 -7.23 23.76 -6.26
CA ASN A 435 -7.80 24.28 -5.02
C ASN A 435 -9.00 25.25 -5.21
N ASP A 436 -9.68 25.17 -6.35
CA ASP A 436 -10.81 26.04 -6.75
C ASP A 436 -10.50 27.55 -6.81
N GLU A 437 -9.25 27.98 -6.59
CA GLU A 437 -8.88 29.41 -6.53
C GLU A 437 -9.11 30.15 -7.87
N MET A 438 -8.77 29.48 -8.96
CA MET A 438 -9.01 30.02 -10.30
C MET A 438 -10.51 30.19 -10.59
N LEU A 439 -11.29 29.22 -10.19
CA LEU A 439 -12.74 29.19 -10.35
C LEU A 439 -13.43 30.24 -9.48
N GLU A 440 -13.01 30.42 -8.23
CA GLU A 440 -13.53 31.47 -7.35
C GLU A 440 -13.20 32.88 -7.87
N LYS A 441 -12.01 33.11 -8.41
CA LYS A 441 -11.64 34.36 -9.10
C LYS A 441 -12.54 34.62 -10.31
N MET A 442 -12.81 33.59 -11.11
CA MET A 442 -13.74 33.71 -12.24
C MET A 442 -15.16 34.00 -11.80
N LYS A 443 -15.68 33.29 -10.80
CA LYS A 443 -17.02 33.50 -10.23
C LYS A 443 -17.22 34.93 -9.74
N SER A 444 -16.17 35.49 -9.11
CA SER A 444 -16.17 36.87 -8.68
C SER A 444 -16.14 37.85 -9.86
N SER A 445 -15.34 37.59 -10.91
CA SER A 445 -15.27 38.39 -12.12
C SER A 445 -16.60 38.40 -12.89
N ILE A 446 -17.22 37.24 -13.06
CA ILE A 446 -18.54 37.09 -13.70
C ILE A 446 -19.62 37.87 -12.95
N ARG A 447 -19.68 37.72 -11.62
CA ARG A 447 -20.60 38.51 -10.78
C ARG A 447 -20.39 40.01 -10.90
N LYS A 448 -19.14 40.46 -11.05
CA LYS A 448 -18.83 41.87 -11.30
C LYS A 448 -19.34 42.30 -12.65
N SER A 449 -19.10 41.56 -13.72
CA SER A 449 -19.58 41.88 -15.07
C SER A 449 -21.07 41.90 -15.16
N GLU A 450 -21.79 40.95 -14.58
CA GLU A 450 -23.26 40.94 -14.48
C GLU A 450 -23.79 42.21 -13.80
N LYS A 451 -23.22 42.60 -12.66
CA LYS A 451 -23.63 43.82 -11.97
C LYS A 451 -23.39 45.06 -12.81
N ILE A 452 -22.27 45.15 -13.52
CA ILE A 452 -21.96 46.30 -14.40
C ILE A 452 -22.99 46.36 -15.52
N TYR A 453 -23.25 45.27 -16.24
CA TYR A 453 -24.18 45.25 -17.37
C TYR A 453 -25.63 45.53 -16.92
N LEU A 454 -26.05 44.98 -15.80
CA LEU A 454 -27.32 45.23 -15.21
C LEU A 454 -27.48 46.74 -14.85
N SER A 455 -26.46 47.32 -14.20
CA SER A 455 -26.45 48.72 -13.82
C SER A 455 -26.53 49.65 -15.04
N LEU A 456 -25.72 49.34 -16.09
CA LEU A 456 -25.75 50.11 -17.34
C LEU A 456 -27.13 50.04 -17.98
N TRP A 457 -27.78 48.88 -18.02
CA TRP A 457 -29.11 48.74 -18.60
C TRP A 457 -30.16 49.47 -17.81
N ILE A 458 -30.17 49.39 -16.48
CA ILE A 458 -31.08 50.16 -15.61
C ILE A 458 -30.88 51.65 -15.78
N ILE A 459 -29.62 52.12 -15.79
CA ILE A 459 -29.28 53.56 -16.00
C ILE A 459 -29.82 54.02 -17.34
N PHE A 460 -29.66 53.25 -18.39
CA PHE A 460 -30.18 53.56 -19.72
C PHE A 460 -31.68 53.66 -19.74
N LEU A 461 -32.43 52.73 -19.16
CA LEU A 461 -33.89 52.75 -19.11
C LEU A 461 -34.40 53.93 -18.28
N LEU A 462 -33.84 54.19 -17.11
CA LEU A 462 -34.19 55.31 -16.27
C LEU A 462 -33.89 56.66 -16.95
N GLY A 463 -32.71 56.77 -17.61
CA GLY A 463 -32.33 57.91 -18.39
C GLY A 463 -33.30 58.16 -19.56
N SER A 464 -33.70 57.08 -20.25
CA SER A 464 -34.70 57.20 -21.35
C SER A 464 -36.08 57.68 -20.85
N ILE A 465 -36.54 57.17 -19.70
CA ILE A 465 -37.79 57.66 -19.08
C ILE A 465 -37.69 59.17 -18.77
N ILE A 466 -36.58 59.60 -18.15
CA ILE A 466 -36.35 61.01 -17.79
C ILE A 466 -36.36 61.89 -19.04
N VAL A 467 -35.67 61.45 -20.11
CA VAL A 467 -35.60 62.21 -21.39
C VAL A 467 -37.00 62.32 -21.99
N VAL A 468 -37.76 61.23 -22.07
CA VAL A 468 -39.12 61.24 -22.65
C VAL A 468 -40.04 62.12 -21.86
N GLU A 469 -40.04 62.00 -20.51
CA GLU A 469 -40.83 62.89 -19.65
C GLU A 469 -40.47 64.38 -19.76
N SER A 470 -39.16 64.69 -19.90
CA SER A 470 -38.69 66.06 -20.06
C SER A 470 -39.11 66.73 -21.41
N LEU A 471 -39.28 65.90 -22.43
CA LEU A 471 -39.68 66.34 -23.79
C LEU A 471 -41.25 66.28 -23.98
N SER A 472 -41.99 65.71 -23.06
CA SER A 472 -43.41 65.50 -23.13
C SER A 472 -44.17 66.81 -22.82
N VAL A 473 -45.16 67.09 -23.66
CA VAL A 473 -46.11 68.27 -23.47
C VAL A 473 -46.99 68.10 -22.23
N CYS A 474 -47.29 66.84 -21.87
CA CYS A 474 -48.02 66.45 -20.66
C CYS A 474 -47.35 65.32 -19.95
N PRO A 475 -46.40 65.56 -19.03
CA PRO A 475 -45.69 64.52 -18.33
C PRO A 475 -46.59 63.61 -17.56
N VAL A 476 -46.37 62.29 -17.62
CA VAL A 476 -47.14 61.25 -16.92
C VAL A 476 -46.77 61.21 -15.43
N TYR A 477 -45.47 61.51 -15.15
CA TYR A 477 -44.94 61.53 -13.78
C TYR A 477 -44.39 62.89 -13.35
N PRO A 478 -45.27 63.93 -13.14
CA PRO A 478 -44.77 65.25 -12.86
C PRO A 478 -44.00 65.44 -11.56
N ASN A 479 -44.08 64.48 -10.62
CA ASN A 479 -43.29 64.47 -9.40
C ASN A 479 -41.86 64.09 -9.61
N ILE A 480 -41.52 63.32 -10.66
CA ILE A 480 -40.13 62.90 -11.00
C ILE A 480 -39.41 64.16 -11.54
N LEU A 481 -40.02 64.95 -12.41
CA LEU A 481 -39.46 66.17 -12.93
C LEU A 481 -39.18 67.21 -11.82
N LYS A 482 -40.12 67.40 -10.85
CA LYS A 482 -39.85 68.28 -9.71
C LYS A 482 -38.67 67.83 -8.84
N THR A 483 -38.51 66.54 -8.63
CA THR A 483 -37.37 66.05 -7.85
C THR A 483 -36.06 66.20 -8.59
N LEU A 484 -36.04 66.06 -9.92
CA LEU A 484 -34.86 66.28 -10.75
C LEU A 484 -34.46 67.76 -10.87
N GLU A 485 -35.45 68.68 -10.99
CA GLU A 485 -35.20 70.11 -10.92
C GLU A 485 -34.59 70.49 -9.57
N TYR A 486 -35.13 69.95 -8.46
CA TYR A 486 -34.54 70.19 -7.14
C TYR A 486 -33.15 69.66 -6.97
N ILE A 487 -32.82 68.45 -7.50
CA ILE A 487 -31.47 67.90 -7.50
C ILE A 487 -30.51 68.71 -8.38
N SER A 488 -30.97 69.16 -9.54
CA SER A 488 -30.18 70.00 -10.44
C SER A 488 -29.88 71.37 -9.83
N GLU A 489 -30.83 72.01 -9.15
CA GLU A 489 -30.59 73.22 -8.39
C GLU A 489 -29.66 73.04 -7.20
N LEU A 490 -29.73 71.91 -6.49
CA LEU A 490 -28.79 71.57 -5.46
C LEU A 490 -27.36 71.36 -6.03
N ALA A 491 -27.19 70.66 -7.15
CA ALA A 491 -25.89 70.45 -7.83
C ALA A 491 -25.27 71.76 -8.31
N LEU A 492 -26.10 72.69 -8.87
CA LEU A 492 -25.66 74.05 -9.25
C LEU A 492 -25.23 74.86 -8.02
N ARG A 493 -25.96 74.78 -6.90
CA ARG A 493 -25.57 75.44 -5.63
C ARG A 493 -24.28 74.91 -5.04
N PHE A 494 -23.95 73.62 -5.23
CA PHE A 494 -22.68 73.04 -4.81
C PHE A 494 -21.51 73.35 -5.76
N SER A 495 -21.79 73.56 -7.08
CA SER A 495 -20.77 73.94 -8.07
C SER A 495 -20.34 75.40 -7.96
N ILE A 496 -21.18 76.29 -7.44
CA ILE A 496 -20.92 77.74 -7.25
C ILE A 496 -20.16 78.02 -5.93
N LYS A 497 -20.03 77.00 -5.05
CA LYS A 497 -19.30 77.11 -3.76
C LYS A 497 -17.91 76.53 -3.76
N LYS A 498 -17.34 76.16 -4.93
CA LYS A 498 -15.94 75.86 -5.15
C LYS A 498 -15.35 76.97 -6.03
#